data_8fe99955ab240b2cb6cc3df595721fdc
#
_entry.id   8fe99955ab240b2cb6cc3df595721fdc
#
_cell.length_a   1.000
_cell.length_b   1.000
_cell.length_c   1.000
_cell.angle_alpha   90.00
_cell.angle_beta   90.00
_cell.angle_gamma   90.00
#
_symmetry.space_group_name_H-M   'P 1'
#
loop_
_entity.id
_entity.type
_entity.pdbx_description
1 polymer ?
#
loop_
_entity_poly.entity_id
_entity_poly.type
_entity_poly.pdbx_seq_one_letter_code
_entity_poly.pdbx_strand_id
1 'polypeptide(L)'
;AIRLSCDDCVIGDFQLGQVEAQAEGDGEQWRLQSFDSRFAGHHWQASGNWLRDDGLGQTNLNASLKTKSLGALLAGYNISSSMQDSAADVQLQQFSWQGAPFQFNRLTLDGDLAWQIGEGSLTDFSDGGTRVFSLLSLDSLVRKLRLDFSDVFAKGFFFNKMTGSMRISQGLSHTNDTFIDGVAGDLELKGKADLVAHQLDYKISFSPKVTSSLPVILAWMVNPVSGVAAYALDEMFQSAEVISKINFEVTGDFDFPEVVETKR
;
A
#
# COMPACT_ATOMS: atom_id res chain seq x y z
N ALA A 1 8.42 -28.85 22.30
CA ALA A 1 9.09 -27.81 21.47
C ALA A 1 9.54 -28.42 20.16
N ILE A 2 9.33 -27.70 19.08
CA ILE A 2 9.76 -28.07 17.72
C ILE A 2 10.77 -27.01 17.28
N ARG A 3 11.87 -27.46 16.67
CA ARG A 3 12.81 -26.61 15.95
C ARG A 3 12.86 -27.02 14.50
N LEU A 4 12.75 -26.06 13.61
CA LEU A 4 12.91 -26.24 12.17
C LEU A 4 14.11 -25.40 11.73
N SER A 5 15.00 -25.99 10.96
CA SER A 5 16.07 -25.31 10.24
C SER A 5 16.11 -25.86 8.83
N CYS A 6 16.15 -25.00 7.83
CA CYS A 6 16.09 -25.37 6.42
C CYS A 6 16.80 -24.29 5.60
N ASP A 7 17.71 -24.69 4.72
CA ASP A 7 18.54 -23.75 3.94
C ASP A 7 17.86 -23.27 2.64
N ASP A 8 16.94 -24.07 2.09
CA ASP A 8 16.20 -23.73 0.88
C ASP A 8 14.75 -24.21 1.00
N CYS A 9 14.02 -23.50 1.84
CA CYS A 9 12.62 -23.82 2.15
C CYS A 9 11.66 -23.28 1.10
N VAL A 10 10.73 -24.13 0.70
CA VAL A 10 9.61 -23.76 -0.19
C VAL A 10 8.31 -24.26 0.44
N ILE A 11 7.28 -23.43 0.49
CA ILE A 11 5.93 -23.80 0.94
C ILE A 11 4.93 -23.45 -0.17
N GLY A 12 4.41 -24.46 -0.88
CA GLY A 12 3.63 -24.23 -2.09
C GLY A 12 4.48 -23.50 -3.13
N ASP A 13 4.00 -22.34 -3.60
CA ASP A 13 4.73 -21.50 -4.55
C ASP A 13 5.64 -20.46 -3.87
N PHE A 14 5.67 -20.44 -2.52
CA PHE A 14 6.41 -19.43 -1.76
C PHE A 14 7.83 -19.89 -1.48
N GLN A 15 8.81 -19.21 -2.05
CA GLN A 15 10.23 -19.40 -1.72
C GLN A 15 10.56 -18.61 -0.45
N LEU A 16 10.95 -19.32 0.58
CA LEU A 16 11.32 -18.78 1.89
C LEU A 16 12.84 -18.73 2.11
N GLY A 17 13.60 -19.51 1.34
CA GLY A 17 15.05 -19.61 1.44
C GLY A 17 15.50 -20.20 2.76
N GLN A 18 16.45 -19.55 3.41
CA GLN A 18 16.92 -19.98 4.72
C GLN A 18 15.88 -19.67 5.79
N VAL A 19 15.36 -20.69 6.45
CA VAL A 19 14.36 -20.59 7.51
C VAL A 19 14.87 -21.17 8.81
N GLU A 20 14.70 -20.41 9.88
CA GLU A 20 14.82 -20.87 11.25
C GLU A 20 13.51 -20.61 12.00
N ALA A 21 12.93 -21.63 12.61
CA ALA A 21 11.71 -21.49 13.37
C ALA A 21 11.74 -22.29 14.67
N GLN A 22 11.12 -21.73 15.70
CA GLN A 22 10.93 -22.39 16.99
C GLN A 22 9.47 -22.26 17.39
N ALA A 23 8.86 -23.42 17.71
CA ALA A 23 7.50 -23.48 18.17
C ALA A 23 7.35 -24.47 19.33
N GLU A 24 6.37 -24.24 20.16
CA GLU A 24 5.97 -25.15 21.22
C GLU A 24 4.43 -25.27 21.28
N GLY A 25 3.95 -26.43 21.71
CA GLY A 25 2.54 -26.66 21.85
C GLY A 25 2.23 -27.87 22.73
N ASP A 26 1.01 -27.91 23.25
CA ASP A 26 0.46 -28.98 24.11
C ASP A 26 -0.74 -29.70 23.48
N GLY A 27 -1.09 -29.35 22.24
CA GLY A 27 -2.25 -29.88 21.50
C GLY A 27 -3.44 -28.95 21.48
N GLU A 28 -3.62 -28.10 22.49
CA GLU A 28 -4.67 -27.07 22.55
C GLU A 28 -4.12 -25.70 22.14
N GLN A 29 -2.89 -25.42 22.52
CA GLN A 29 -2.23 -24.16 22.17
C GLN A 29 -0.90 -24.42 21.47
N TRP A 30 -0.67 -23.71 20.39
CA TRP A 30 0.61 -23.63 19.70
C TRP A 30 1.15 -22.20 19.77
N ARG A 31 2.42 -22.07 20.15
CA ARG A 31 3.13 -20.81 20.20
C ARG A 31 4.31 -20.85 19.23
N LEU A 32 4.29 -19.99 18.24
CA LEU A 32 5.45 -19.68 17.41
C LEU A 32 6.31 -18.66 18.16
N GLN A 33 7.41 -19.12 18.76
CA GLN A 33 8.33 -18.26 19.51
C GLN A 33 9.10 -17.35 18.57
N SER A 34 9.58 -17.92 17.46
CA SER A 34 10.29 -17.20 16.41
C SER A 34 10.16 -17.89 15.06
N PHE A 35 10.08 -17.10 14.05
CA PHE A 35 10.24 -17.45 12.65
C PHE A 35 11.15 -16.41 12.01
N ASP A 36 12.20 -16.85 11.35
CA ASP A 36 13.15 -16.00 10.62
C ASP A 36 13.39 -16.64 9.26
N SER A 37 13.13 -15.88 8.18
CA SER A 37 13.29 -16.34 6.81
C SER A 37 14.06 -15.32 6.00
N ARG A 38 15.11 -15.77 5.29
CA ARG A 38 15.95 -14.92 4.45
C ARG A 38 16.08 -15.50 3.06
N PHE A 39 15.61 -14.73 2.08
CA PHE A 39 15.69 -15.11 0.68
C PHE A 39 15.87 -13.88 -0.21
N ALA A 40 16.84 -13.89 -1.12
CA ALA A 40 17.02 -12.89 -2.18
C ALA A 40 16.97 -11.41 -1.73
N GLY A 41 17.42 -11.13 -0.50
CA GLY A 41 17.38 -9.78 0.09
C GLY A 41 16.07 -9.44 0.79
N HIS A 42 15.17 -10.41 0.93
CA HIS A 42 13.96 -10.33 1.73
C HIS A 42 14.20 -10.98 3.08
N HIS A 43 13.72 -10.36 4.13
CA HIS A 43 13.83 -10.85 5.50
C HIS A 43 12.47 -10.77 6.18
N TRP A 44 11.90 -11.95 6.46
CA TRP A 44 10.67 -12.10 7.22
C TRP A 44 10.98 -12.52 8.64
N GLN A 45 10.30 -11.91 9.59
CA GLN A 45 10.28 -12.36 10.98
C GLN A 45 8.84 -12.44 11.45
N ALA A 46 8.53 -13.47 12.23
CA ALA A 46 7.21 -13.61 12.81
C ALA A 46 7.25 -14.29 14.17
N SER A 47 6.23 -13.99 15.00
CA SER A 47 5.93 -14.69 16.24
C SER A 47 4.42 -14.63 16.48
N GLY A 48 3.90 -15.57 17.26
CA GLY A 48 2.45 -15.59 17.49
C GLY A 48 1.99 -16.81 18.25
N ASN A 49 0.68 -17.00 18.29
CA ASN A 49 0.09 -18.19 18.86
C ASN A 49 -1.21 -18.56 18.15
N TRP A 50 -1.51 -19.83 18.20
CA TRP A 50 -2.78 -20.37 17.78
C TRP A 50 -3.40 -21.12 18.95
N LEU A 51 -4.60 -20.71 19.34
CA LEU A 51 -5.45 -21.39 20.31
C LEU A 51 -6.43 -22.28 19.54
N ARG A 52 -6.36 -23.57 19.75
CA ARG A 52 -7.33 -24.52 19.25
C ARG A 52 -8.38 -24.71 20.32
N ASP A 53 -9.60 -24.30 20.02
CA ASP A 53 -10.78 -24.66 20.82
C ASP A 53 -11.63 -25.68 20.06
N ASP A 54 -12.72 -26.14 20.65
CA ASP A 54 -13.66 -27.09 20.03
C ASP A 54 -14.43 -26.49 18.84
N GLY A 55 -14.17 -25.21 18.49
CA GLY A 55 -14.72 -24.50 17.36
C GLY A 55 -13.67 -24.19 16.29
N LEU A 56 -13.58 -22.91 15.90
CA LEU A 56 -12.70 -22.46 14.83
C LEU A 56 -11.26 -22.19 15.30
N GLY A 57 -11.05 -22.01 16.60
CA GLY A 57 -9.79 -21.54 17.15
C GLY A 57 -9.52 -20.07 16.87
N GLN A 58 -8.39 -19.58 17.35
CA GLN A 58 -7.94 -18.20 17.12
C GLN A 58 -6.45 -18.16 16.87
N THR A 59 -6.06 -17.46 15.81
CA THR A 59 -4.66 -17.15 15.49
C THR A 59 -4.36 -15.71 15.85
N ASN A 60 -3.20 -15.49 16.49
CA ASN A 60 -2.63 -14.17 16.74
C ASN A 60 -1.20 -14.16 16.18
N LEU A 61 -0.84 -13.11 15.46
CA LEU A 61 0.43 -13.01 14.75
C LEU A 61 1.00 -11.59 14.84
N ASN A 62 2.30 -11.50 15.11
CA ASN A 62 3.11 -10.34 14.81
C ASN A 62 4.13 -10.72 13.75
N ALA A 63 4.31 -9.88 12.75
CA ALA A 63 5.29 -10.14 11.71
C ALA A 63 5.95 -8.85 11.24
N SER A 64 7.14 -8.98 10.68
CA SER A 64 7.82 -7.90 9.99
C SER A 64 8.45 -8.39 8.71
N LEU A 65 8.48 -7.51 7.73
CA LEU A 65 9.15 -7.72 6.46
C LEU A 65 10.12 -6.58 6.20
N LYS A 66 11.37 -6.91 5.92
CA LYS A 66 12.33 -5.98 5.32
C LYS A 66 12.75 -6.49 3.95
N THR A 67 12.69 -5.65 2.95
CA THR A 67 13.09 -6.01 1.60
C THR A 67 13.87 -4.89 0.94
N LYS A 68 14.79 -5.24 0.04
CA LYS A 68 15.50 -4.29 -0.81
C LYS A 68 14.69 -3.93 -2.07
N SER A 69 13.77 -4.79 -2.50
CA SER A 69 12.91 -4.57 -3.65
C SER A 69 11.54 -5.20 -3.39
N LEU A 70 10.55 -4.36 -3.10
CA LEU A 70 9.17 -4.80 -2.87
C LEU A 70 8.55 -5.35 -4.16
N GLY A 71 8.85 -4.73 -5.31
CA GLY A 71 8.37 -5.21 -6.59
C GLY A 71 8.87 -6.63 -6.92
N ALA A 72 10.17 -6.90 -6.69
CA ALA A 72 10.73 -8.23 -6.91
C ALA A 72 10.13 -9.28 -5.94
N LEU A 73 9.91 -8.91 -4.68
CA LEU A 73 9.25 -9.78 -3.70
C LEU A 73 7.85 -10.17 -4.17
N LEU A 74 7.04 -9.19 -4.54
CA LEU A 74 5.66 -9.41 -4.98
C LEU A 74 5.61 -10.26 -6.27
N ALA A 75 6.50 -9.97 -7.23
CA ALA A 75 6.63 -10.76 -8.45
C ALA A 75 7.02 -12.23 -8.15
N GLY A 76 7.91 -12.46 -7.20
CA GLY A 76 8.29 -13.81 -6.75
C GLY A 76 7.13 -14.63 -6.17
N TYR A 77 6.12 -13.96 -5.67
CA TYR A 77 4.88 -14.58 -5.17
C TYR A 77 3.71 -14.55 -6.17
N ASN A 78 3.99 -14.30 -7.45
CA ASN A 78 2.97 -14.14 -8.49
C ASN A 78 1.93 -13.03 -8.19
N ILE A 79 2.33 -12.05 -7.40
CA ILE A 79 1.50 -10.88 -7.08
C ILE A 79 1.88 -9.76 -8.03
N SER A 80 0.92 -9.37 -8.86
CA SER A 80 1.10 -8.24 -9.78
C SER A 80 1.27 -6.94 -8.99
N SER A 81 2.30 -6.16 -9.31
CA SER A 81 2.57 -4.88 -8.68
C SER A 81 3.05 -3.88 -9.72
N SER A 82 2.49 -2.67 -9.65
CA SER A 82 2.97 -1.51 -10.41
C SER A 82 4.24 -0.89 -9.82
N MET A 83 4.67 -1.35 -8.65
CA MET A 83 5.82 -0.80 -7.93
C MET A 83 7.12 -1.43 -8.41
N GLN A 84 8.13 -0.59 -8.65
CA GLN A 84 9.46 -1.02 -9.06
C GLN A 84 10.50 -0.54 -8.04
N ASP A 85 11.50 -1.40 -7.79
CA ASP A 85 12.79 -1.11 -7.12
C ASP A 85 12.73 -0.37 -5.77
N SER A 86 11.67 -0.56 -5.00
CA SER A 86 11.50 0.12 -3.71
C SER A 86 11.91 -0.78 -2.55
N ALA A 87 12.84 -0.31 -1.72
CA ALA A 87 13.07 -0.95 -0.42
C ALA A 87 11.84 -0.74 0.48
N ALA A 88 11.50 -1.72 1.31
CA ALA A 88 10.37 -1.60 2.21
C ALA A 88 10.65 -2.21 3.59
N ASP A 89 10.07 -1.57 4.61
CA ASP A 89 9.92 -2.09 5.97
C ASP A 89 8.42 -2.10 6.29
N VAL A 90 7.87 -3.28 6.54
CA VAL A 90 6.45 -3.49 6.82
C VAL A 90 6.31 -4.19 8.17
N GLN A 91 5.44 -3.69 9.02
CA GLN A 91 5.19 -4.21 10.36
C GLN A 91 3.72 -4.60 10.49
N LEU A 92 3.47 -5.82 10.91
CA LEU A 92 2.15 -6.34 11.27
C LEU A 92 2.13 -6.56 12.76
N GLN A 93 1.25 -5.88 13.47
CA GLN A 93 1.15 -5.97 14.92
C GLN A 93 -0.26 -6.38 15.33
N GLN A 94 -0.35 -7.27 16.31
CA GLN A 94 -1.63 -7.73 16.87
C GLN A 94 -2.61 -8.27 15.82
N PHE A 95 -2.08 -8.82 14.71
CA PHE A 95 -2.95 -9.46 13.71
C PHE A 95 -3.61 -10.67 14.33
N SER A 96 -4.93 -10.75 14.23
CA SER A 96 -5.69 -11.89 14.73
C SER A 96 -6.89 -12.20 13.84
N TRP A 97 -7.25 -13.48 13.78
CA TRP A 97 -8.45 -13.95 13.10
C TRP A 97 -8.96 -15.25 13.71
N GLN A 98 -10.24 -15.52 13.56
CA GLN A 98 -10.82 -16.83 13.88
C GLN A 98 -10.41 -17.85 12.82
N GLY A 99 -9.82 -18.95 13.28
CA GLY A 99 -9.30 -20.02 12.44
C GLY A 99 -7.85 -20.37 12.73
N ALA A 100 -7.41 -21.47 12.14
CA ALA A 100 -6.00 -21.88 12.18
C ALA A 100 -5.12 -20.91 11.36
N PRO A 101 -3.78 -20.90 11.56
CA PRO A 101 -2.86 -20.03 10.79
C PRO A 101 -3.01 -20.15 9.27
N PHE A 102 -3.37 -21.34 8.78
CA PHE A 102 -3.59 -21.62 7.36
C PHE A 102 -5.05 -21.43 6.90
N GLN A 103 -5.94 -20.99 7.80
CA GLN A 103 -7.36 -20.70 7.54
C GLN A 103 -7.63 -19.22 7.77
N PHE A 104 -6.98 -18.38 6.96
CA PHE A 104 -7.12 -16.94 7.04
C PHE A 104 -8.57 -16.49 6.80
N ASN A 105 -9.12 -15.73 7.75
CA ASN A 105 -10.50 -15.28 7.73
C ASN A 105 -10.58 -13.75 7.75
N ARG A 106 -10.93 -13.15 6.62
CA ARG A 106 -11.05 -11.69 6.46
C ARG A 106 -12.19 -11.09 7.28
N LEU A 107 -13.27 -11.85 7.53
CA LEU A 107 -14.43 -11.38 8.30
C LEU A 107 -14.10 -11.07 9.78
N THR A 108 -13.12 -11.75 10.32
CA THR A 108 -12.72 -11.66 11.73
C THR A 108 -11.29 -11.11 11.88
N LEU A 109 -10.76 -10.52 10.79
CA LEU A 109 -9.42 -9.98 10.80
C LEU A 109 -9.37 -8.67 11.58
N ASP A 110 -8.51 -8.65 12.59
CA ASP A 110 -8.11 -7.47 13.36
C ASP A 110 -6.60 -7.29 13.31
N GLY A 111 -6.11 -6.07 13.47
CA GLY A 111 -4.67 -5.81 13.60
C GLY A 111 -4.25 -4.43 13.12
N ASP A 112 -2.96 -4.15 13.30
CA ASP A 112 -2.30 -2.92 12.86
C ASP A 112 -1.22 -3.23 11.83
N LEU A 113 -1.25 -2.53 10.72
CA LEU A 113 -0.27 -2.56 9.66
C LEU A 113 0.43 -1.20 9.59
N ALA A 114 1.75 -1.18 9.54
CA ALA A 114 2.52 0.02 9.26
C ALA A 114 3.56 -0.26 8.19
N TRP A 115 3.83 0.74 7.35
CA TRP A 115 4.81 0.59 6.27
C TRP A 115 5.64 1.85 6.07
N GLN A 116 6.86 1.61 5.64
CA GLN A 116 7.78 2.60 5.15
C GLN A 116 8.43 2.04 3.88
N ILE A 117 8.18 2.70 2.74
CA ILE A 117 8.69 2.31 1.44
C ILE A 117 9.60 3.45 0.98
N GLY A 118 10.81 3.12 0.53
CA GLY A 118 11.79 4.08 0.01
C GLY A 118 11.43 4.58 -1.37
N GLU A 119 12.40 5.20 -2.04
CA GLU A 119 12.20 5.71 -3.40
C GLU A 119 11.74 4.62 -4.37
N GLY A 120 10.94 5.03 -5.34
CA GLY A 120 10.39 4.11 -6.33
C GLY A 120 9.46 4.77 -7.31
N SER A 121 8.80 3.94 -8.09
CA SER A 121 7.83 4.40 -9.07
C SER A 121 6.65 3.44 -9.20
N LEU A 122 5.50 4.00 -9.54
CA LEU A 122 4.31 3.29 -9.98
C LEU A 122 4.18 3.49 -11.49
N THR A 123 4.57 2.48 -12.30
CA THR A 123 4.72 2.66 -13.75
C THR A 123 3.74 1.87 -14.59
N ASP A 124 3.41 0.65 -14.20
CA ASP A 124 2.56 -0.25 -14.96
C ASP A 124 1.23 -0.54 -14.26
N PHE A 125 0.16 -0.18 -14.94
CA PHE A 125 -1.23 -0.39 -14.52
C PHE A 125 -1.88 -1.46 -15.40
N SER A 126 -1.23 -2.64 -15.51
CA SER A 126 -1.72 -3.73 -16.35
C SER A 126 -3.00 -4.37 -15.77
N ASP A 127 -3.89 -4.75 -16.68
CA ASP A 127 -5.24 -5.26 -16.40
C ASP A 127 -5.28 -6.74 -15.96
N GLY A 128 -4.40 -7.19 -15.10
CA GLY A 128 -4.48 -8.59 -14.69
C GLY A 128 -3.57 -8.95 -13.53
N GLY A 129 -4.16 -9.33 -12.42
CA GLY A 129 -3.48 -9.87 -11.26
C GLY A 129 -4.00 -9.31 -9.93
N THR A 130 -3.67 -9.95 -8.83
CA THR A 130 -4.01 -9.47 -7.48
C THR A 130 -3.24 -8.18 -7.21
N ARG A 131 -3.94 -7.06 -7.20
CA ARG A 131 -3.34 -5.72 -7.05
C ARG A 131 -3.21 -5.38 -5.58
N VAL A 132 -2.02 -5.48 -5.01
CA VAL A 132 -1.76 -5.12 -3.61
C VAL A 132 -2.08 -3.64 -3.35
N PHE A 133 -1.81 -2.75 -4.32
CA PHE A 133 -2.04 -1.31 -4.19
C PHE A 133 -3.47 -0.89 -4.53
N SER A 134 -4.34 -1.78 -4.99
CA SER A 134 -5.77 -1.50 -5.14
C SER A 134 -6.43 -1.19 -3.80
N LEU A 135 -5.92 -1.74 -2.70
CA LEU A 135 -6.36 -1.41 -1.34
C LEU A 135 -6.19 0.08 -1.00
N LEU A 136 -5.24 0.75 -1.60
CA LEU A 136 -5.02 2.19 -1.44
C LEU A 136 -5.51 3.00 -2.65
N SER A 137 -6.08 2.33 -3.66
CA SER A 137 -6.58 2.93 -4.91
C SER A 137 -5.56 3.79 -5.66
N LEU A 138 -4.27 3.59 -5.40
CA LEU A 138 -3.20 4.38 -5.99
C LEU A 138 -3.15 4.23 -7.51
N ASP A 139 -3.40 3.02 -8.03
CA ASP A 139 -3.42 2.75 -9.48
C ASP A 139 -4.44 3.60 -10.22
N SER A 140 -5.66 3.68 -9.70
CA SER A 140 -6.75 4.44 -10.32
C SER A 140 -6.53 5.93 -10.20
N LEU A 141 -6.01 6.40 -9.06
CA LEU A 141 -5.64 7.80 -8.87
C LEU A 141 -4.53 8.21 -9.84
N VAL A 142 -3.44 7.43 -9.95
CA VAL A 142 -2.34 7.76 -10.86
C VAL A 142 -2.80 7.73 -12.31
N ARG A 143 -3.70 6.80 -12.69
CA ARG A 143 -4.35 6.80 -14.01
C ARG A 143 -5.11 8.11 -14.26
N LYS A 144 -5.88 8.59 -13.29
CA LYS A 144 -6.59 9.87 -13.36
C LYS A 144 -5.60 11.03 -13.49
N LEU A 145 -4.58 11.10 -12.65
CA LEU A 145 -3.54 12.13 -12.73
C LEU A 145 -2.80 12.10 -14.09
N ARG A 146 -2.55 10.92 -14.67
CA ARG A 146 -1.94 10.80 -16.01
C ARG A 146 -2.85 11.34 -17.12
N LEU A 147 -4.14 11.17 -17.01
CA LEU A 147 -5.09 11.74 -17.99
C LEU A 147 -5.16 13.26 -17.88
N ASP A 148 -5.20 13.77 -16.64
CA ASP A 148 -5.34 15.20 -16.38
C ASP A 148 -4.01 15.97 -16.51
N PHE A 149 -2.85 15.28 -16.29
CA PHE A 149 -1.51 15.87 -16.29
C PHE A 149 -0.50 14.98 -17.05
N SER A 150 -0.81 14.66 -18.30
CA SER A 150 -0.05 13.69 -19.12
C SER A 150 1.43 14.01 -19.25
N ASP A 151 1.80 15.29 -19.33
CA ASP A 151 3.19 15.70 -19.51
C ASP A 151 4.06 15.40 -18.28
N VAL A 152 3.46 15.43 -17.08
CA VAL A 152 4.15 15.23 -15.81
C VAL A 152 4.22 13.75 -15.45
N PHE A 153 3.14 13.00 -15.72
CA PHE A 153 3.00 11.59 -15.31
C PHE A 153 3.13 10.59 -16.46
N ALA A 154 3.58 11.03 -17.65
CA ALA A 154 3.71 10.17 -18.83
C ALA A 154 4.55 8.89 -18.57
N LYS A 155 5.59 8.99 -17.74
CA LYS A 155 6.50 7.89 -17.40
C LYS A 155 6.14 7.13 -16.13
N GLY A 156 5.04 7.51 -15.46
CA GLY A 156 4.61 6.95 -14.18
C GLY A 156 4.65 7.98 -13.05
N PHE A 157 4.27 7.54 -11.87
CA PHE A 157 4.33 8.33 -10.64
C PHE A 157 5.57 7.95 -9.83
N PHE A 158 6.56 8.85 -9.79
CA PHE A 158 7.80 8.67 -9.04
C PHE A 158 7.69 9.29 -7.65
N PHE A 159 8.23 8.61 -6.65
CA PHE A 159 8.22 9.07 -5.27
C PHE A 159 9.56 8.79 -4.56
N ASN A 160 9.87 9.62 -3.57
CA ASN A 160 11.05 9.47 -2.71
C ASN A 160 10.74 8.54 -1.52
N LYS A 161 9.50 8.59 -1.04
CA LYS A 161 9.07 7.84 0.14
C LYS A 161 7.56 7.68 0.18
N MET A 162 7.11 6.52 0.67
CA MET A 162 5.73 6.28 1.03
C MET A 162 5.66 5.74 2.46
N THR A 163 4.85 6.35 3.30
CA THR A 163 4.65 5.93 4.69
C THR A 163 3.18 5.89 5.04
N GLY A 164 2.83 5.10 6.01
CA GLY A 164 1.47 5.07 6.53
C GLY A 164 1.27 3.97 7.55
N SER A 165 0.11 4.04 8.18
CA SER A 165 -0.40 2.97 9.01
C SER A 165 -1.87 2.70 8.69
N MET A 166 -2.32 1.51 9.07
CA MET A 166 -3.69 1.05 8.83
C MET A 166 -4.13 0.20 10.00
N ARG A 167 -5.27 0.55 10.59
CA ARG A 167 -5.97 -0.30 11.54
C ARG A 167 -7.00 -1.12 10.82
N ILE A 168 -7.01 -2.43 11.08
CA ILE A 168 -8.03 -3.34 10.57
C ILE A 168 -8.86 -3.81 11.75
N SER A 169 -10.17 -3.78 11.62
CA SER A 169 -11.11 -4.33 12.59
C SER A 169 -12.28 -5.01 11.89
N GLN A 170 -12.43 -6.31 12.14
CA GLN A 170 -13.45 -7.15 11.51
C GLN A 170 -13.48 -7.01 9.98
N GLY A 171 -12.30 -6.98 9.37
CA GLY A 171 -12.14 -6.83 7.93
C GLY A 171 -12.35 -5.43 7.38
N LEU A 172 -12.70 -4.44 8.21
CA LEU A 172 -12.73 -3.04 7.82
C LEU A 172 -11.39 -2.38 8.14
N SER A 173 -10.68 -1.93 7.12
CA SER A 173 -9.41 -1.24 7.26
C SER A 173 -9.60 0.29 7.24
N HIS A 174 -8.78 1.00 8.03
CA HIS A 174 -8.82 2.46 8.14
C HIS A 174 -7.42 3.04 8.23
N THR A 175 -7.14 4.10 7.45
CA THR A 175 -5.90 4.88 7.50
C THR A 175 -6.18 6.37 7.58
N ASN A 176 -5.31 7.10 8.31
CA ASN A 176 -5.40 8.55 8.47
C ASN A 176 -4.10 9.27 8.10
N ASP A 177 -3.03 8.54 7.91
CA ASP A 177 -1.65 9.04 7.89
C ASP A 177 -0.85 8.54 6.70
N THR A 178 -1.52 7.94 5.70
CA THR A 178 -0.82 7.53 4.48
C THR A 178 -0.36 8.77 3.72
N PHE A 179 0.95 8.87 3.55
CA PHE A 179 1.63 9.98 2.89
C PHE A 179 2.63 9.47 1.87
N ILE A 180 2.63 10.09 0.70
CA ILE A 180 3.58 9.81 -0.38
C ILE A 180 4.27 11.11 -0.77
N ASP A 181 5.58 11.16 -0.53
CA ASP A 181 6.46 12.22 -1.01
C ASP A 181 6.78 11.98 -2.50
N GLY A 182 5.88 12.41 -3.36
CA GLY A 182 6.03 12.26 -4.81
C GLY A 182 6.96 13.33 -5.39
N VAL A 183 7.66 13.00 -6.49
CA VAL A 183 8.55 13.94 -7.19
C VAL A 183 7.78 15.12 -7.78
N ALA A 184 6.60 14.85 -8.35
CA ALA A 184 5.74 15.86 -8.97
C ALA A 184 4.77 16.52 -7.99
N GLY A 185 4.58 15.95 -6.82
CA GLY A 185 3.66 16.44 -5.79
C GLY A 185 3.40 15.38 -4.73
N ASP A 186 2.96 15.83 -3.56
CA ASP A 186 2.69 14.99 -2.43
C ASP A 186 1.24 14.50 -2.43
N LEU A 187 1.04 13.26 -1.97
CA LEU A 187 -0.27 12.66 -1.77
C LEU A 187 -0.51 12.38 -0.30
N GLU A 188 -1.62 12.85 0.22
CA GLU A 188 -2.17 12.47 1.51
C GLU A 188 -3.43 11.64 1.29
N LEU A 189 -3.51 10.45 1.89
CA LEU A 189 -4.63 9.54 1.74
C LEU A 189 -5.23 9.21 3.10
N LYS A 190 -6.56 9.35 3.23
CA LYS A 190 -7.33 9.06 4.43
C LYS A 190 -8.63 8.36 4.06
N GLY A 191 -9.05 7.41 4.86
CA GLY A 191 -10.32 6.72 4.64
C GLY A 191 -10.29 5.27 5.03
N LYS A 192 -11.14 4.49 4.41
CA LYS A 192 -11.36 3.09 4.75
C LYS A 192 -11.52 2.20 3.53
N ALA A 193 -11.23 0.91 3.71
CA ALA A 193 -11.55 -0.14 2.75
C ALA A 193 -12.17 -1.34 3.47
N ASP A 194 -13.28 -1.82 2.94
CA ASP A 194 -13.93 -3.05 3.38
C ASP A 194 -13.31 -4.23 2.63
N LEU A 195 -12.50 -5.02 3.34
CA LEU A 195 -11.79 -6.19 2.78
C LEU A 195 -12.73 -7.35 2.45
N VAL A 196 -13.93 -7.31 3.01
CA VAL A 196 -14.97 -8.35 2.83
C VAL A 196 -15.87 -8.00 1.66
N ALA A 197 -16.41 -6.77 1.65
CA ALA A 197 -17.28 -6.28 0.59
C ALA A 197 -16.50 -5.79 -0.64
N HIS A 198 -15.15 -5.71 -0.57
CA HIS A 198 -14.27 -5.16 -1.60
C HIS A 198 -14.64 -3.73 -2.01
N GLN A 199 -14.96 -2.90 -1.01
CA GLN A 199 -15.38 -1.52 -1.23
C GLN A 199 -14.37 -0.52 -0.66
N LEU A 200 -14.21 0.59 -1.36
CA LEU A 200 -13.33 1.70 -1.03
C LEU A 200 -14.12 2.96 -0.68
N ASP A 201 -13.58 3.75 0.24
CA ASP A 201 -14.07 5.07 0.60
C ASP A 201 -12.87 5.90 1.11
N TYR A 202 -12.12 6.50 0.16
CA TYR A 202 -10.94 7.30 0.45
C TYR A 202 -11.10 8.75 0.00
N LYS A 203 -10.49 9.64 0.78
CA LYS A 203 -10.21 11.02 0.42
C LYS A 203 -8.72 11.17 0.20
N ILE A 204 -8.35 11.67 -0.97
CA ILE A 204 -6.95 11.84 -1.37
C ILE A 204 -6.73 13.31 -1.73
N SER A 205 -5.70 13.90 -1.13
CA SER A 205 -5.28 15.26 -1.45
C SER A 205 -3.95 15.21 -2.18
N PHE A 206 -3.90 15.77 -3.37
CA PHE A 206 -2.68 15.96 -4.15
C PHE A 206 -2.21 17.41 -4.02
N SER A 207 -0.95 17.59 -3.58
CA SER A 207 -0.29 18.90 -3.46
C SER A 207 0.85 18.96 -4.48
N PRO A 208 0.67 19.60 -5.64
CA PRO A 208 1.72 19.72 -6.65
C PRO A 208 2.97 20.41 -6.09
N LYS A 209 4.16 19.92 -6.46
CA LYS A 209 5.43 20.60 -6.16
C LYS A 209 5.80 21.58 -7.27
N VAL A 210 6.32 22.73 -6.87
CA VAL A 210 6.76 23.76 -7.82
C VAL A 210 8.00 23.23 -8.58
N THR A 211 7.81 22.87 -9.84
CA THR A 211 8.87 22.49 -10.77
C THR A 211 8.79 23.38 -12.01
N SER A 212 9.80 23.34 -12.86
CA SER A 212 9.80 24.07 -14.15
C SER A 212 8.63 23.73 -15.08
N SER A 213 7.89 22.65 -14.81
CA SER A 213 6.69 22.21 -15.52
C SER A 213 5.38 22.80 -14.97
N LEU A 214 5.46 23.58 -13.89
CA LEU A 214 4.31 24.13 -13.18
C LEU A 214 3.41 25.06 -13.98
N PRO A 215 3.94 25.89 -14.91
CA PRO A 215 3.08 26.73 -15.73
C PRO A 215 1.99 25.95 -16.47
N VAL A 216 2.29 24.72 -16.87
CA VAL A 216 1.33 23.85 -17.58
C VAL A 216 0.25 23.34 -16.62
N ILE A 217 0.63 22.88 -15.42
CA ILE A 217 -0.32 22.36 -14.43
C ILE A 217 -1.28 23.45 -13.95
N LEU A 218 -0.77 24.64 -13.66
CA LEU A 218 -1.59 25.79 -13.23
C LEU A 218 -2.52 26.31 -14.33
N ALA A 219 -2.08 26.29 -15.61
CA ALA A 219 -2.91 26.67 -16.73
C ALA A 219 -4.15 25.77 -16.89
N TRP A 220 -4.00 24.48 -16.62
CA TRP A 220 -5.13 23.52 -16.64
C TRP A 220 -6.09 23.70 -15.46
N MET A 221 -5.60 24.11 -14.29
CA MET A 221 -6.43 24.37 -13.11
C MET A 221 -7.34 25.59 -13.27
N VAL A 222 -6.94 26.59 -14.08
CA VAL A 222 -7.67 27.87 -14.18
C VAL A 222 -8.73 27.85 -15.28
N ASN A 223 -8.52 27.24 -16.40
CA ASN A 223 -9.53 26.97 -17.43
C ASN A 223 -8.89 26.39 -18.73
N PRO A 224 -9.27 25.20 -19.18
CA PRO A 224 -8.67 24.60 -20.39
C PRO A 224 -9.08 25.28 -21.70
N VAL A 225 -10.02 26.21 -21.68
CA VAL A 225 -10.67 26.77 -22.92
C VAL A 225 -10.25 28.21 -23.24
N SER A 226 -9.62 28.94 -22.31
CA SER A 226 -9.30 30.34 -22.55
C SER A 226 -7.79 30.62 -22.53
N GLY A 227 -7.20 30.96 -23.64
CA GLY A 227 -5.81 31.39 -23.80
C GLY A 227 -5.41 32.67 -23.04
N VAL A 228 -6.14 33.04 -21.98
CA VAL A 228 -5.92 34.21 -21.12
C VAL A 228 -5.02 33.85 -19.92
N ALA A 229 -4.70 32.58 -19.74
CA ALA A 229 -3.97 32.07 -18.57
C ALA A 229 -2.53 32.62 -18.43
N ALA A 230 -1.89 33.03 -19.52
CA ALA A 230 -0.50 33.49 -19.48
C ALA A 230 -0.30 34.82 -18.72
N TYR A 231 -1.30 35.69 -18.66
CA TYR A 231 -1.23 36.97 -17.93
C TYR A 231 -1.53 36.84 -16.45
N ALA A 232 -2.37 35.88 -16.07
CA ALA A 232 -2.69 35.63 -14.66
C ALA A 232 -1.56 34.93 -13.91
N LEU A 233 -0.68 34.23 -14.63
CA LEU A 233 0.44 33.47 -14.05
C LEU A 233 1.48 34.39 -13.42
N ASP A 234 1.77 35.56 -14.02
CA ASP A 234 2.80 36.47 -13.51
C ASP A 234 2.44 37.09 -12.15
N GLU A 235 1.15 37.32 -11.90
CA GLU A 235 0.63 37.86 -10.65
C GLU A 235 0.46 36.77 -9.57
N MET A 236 0.23 35.51 -9.96
CA MET A 236 0.17 34.35 -9.06
C MET A 236 1.57 33.90 -8.60
N PHE A 237 2.61 34.08 -9.42
CA PHE A 237 4.00 33.76 -9.04
C PHE A 237 4.56 34.67 -7.96
N GLN A 238 3.99 35.86 -7.77
CA GLN A 238 4.38 36.78 -6.70
C GLN A 238 3.77 36.42 -5.35
N SER A 239 2.76 35.56 -5.32
CA SER A 239 2.13 35.02 -4.11
C SER A 239 2.34 33.50 -4.03
N ALA A 240 3.59 33.08 -3.90
CA ALA A 240 4.05 31.68 -3.96
C ALA A 240 3.48 30.73 -2.85
N GLU A 241 2.41 31.12 -2.16
CA GLU A 241 1.84 30.36 -1.04
C GLU A 241 0.53 29.62 -1.33
N VAL A 242 -0.02 29.69 -2.54
CA VAL A 242 -1.32 29.05 -2.81
C VAL A 242 -1.23 28.11 -4.01
N ILE A 243 -0.44 27.04 -3.90
CA ILE A 243 -0.67 25.92 -4.78
C ILE A 243 -1.87 25.17 -4.21
N SER A 244 -3.00 25.31 -4.86
CA SER A 244 -4.26 24.70 -4.40
C SER A 244 -4.11 23.18 -4.38
N LYS A 245 -4.36 22.55 -3.23
CA LYS A 245 -4.53 21.11 -3.13
C LYS A 245 -5.69 20.68 -4.02
N ILE A 246 -5.48 19.63 -4.79
CA ILE A 246 -6.54 18.96 -5.57
C ILE A 246 -7.03 17.80 -4.74
N ASN A 247 -8.33 17.75 -4.49
CA ASN A 247 -8.92 16.70 -3.67
C ASN A 247 -9.69 15.72 -4.55
N PHE A 248 -9.55 14.44 -4.24
CA PHE A 248 -10.25 13.35 -4.89
C PHE A 248 -11.01 12.54 -3.87
N GLU A 249 -12.19 12.08 -4.23
CA GLU A 249 -12.89 10.98 -3.56
C GLU A 249 -12.76 9.73 -4.43
N VAL A 250 -12.38 8.63 -3.76
CA VAL A 250 -12.21 7.32 -4.40
C VAL A 250 -13.14 6.35 -3.72
N THR A 251 -14.14 5.90 -4.44
CA THR A 251 -15.19 5.03 -3.92
C THR A 251 -15.43 3.83 -4.83
N GLY A 252 -16.20 2.85 -4.36
CA GLY A 252 -16.62 1.70 -5.16
C GLY A 252 -15.73 0.48 -4.99
N ASP A 253 -15.79 -0.43 -5.95
CA ASP A 253 -15.11 -1.73 -5.91
C ASP A 253 -13.59 -1.60 -6.09
N PHE A 254 -12.82 -2.52 -5.47
CA PHE A 254 -11.35 -2.54 -5.57
C PHE A 254 -10.84 -2.66 -7.01
N ASP A 255 -11.55 -3.39 -7.85
CA ASP A 255 -11.13 -3.64 -9.24
C ASP A 255 -11.55 -2.50 -10.18
N PHE A 256 -12.63 -1.78 -9.83
CA PHE A 256 -13.21 -0.71 -10.64
C PHE A 256 -13.56 0.52 -9.79
N PRO A 257 -12.58 1.13 -9.10
CA PRO A 257 -12.85 2.30 -8.27
C PRO A 257 -13.20 3.52 -9.10
N GLU A 258 -14.17 4.28 -8.61
CA GLU A 258 -14.53 5.59 -9.16
C GLU A 258 -13.68 6.67 -8.49
N VAL A 259 -13.01 7.49 -9.29
CA VAL A 259 -12.18 8.61 -8.82
C VAL A 259 -12.81 9.92 -9.31
N VAL A 260 -13.28 10.70 -8.37
CA VAL A 260 -13.96 11.98 -8.63
C VAL A 260 -13.18 13.12 -7.99
N GLU A 261 -12.87 14.17 -8.78
CA GLU A 261 -12.32 15.40 -8.24
C GLU A 261 -13.40 16.16 -7.47
N THR A 262 -13.12 16.50 -6.22
CA THR A 262 -14.04 17.28 -5.39
C THR A 262 -13.63 18.75 -5.40
N LYS A 263 -14.55 19.63 -5.85
CA LYS A 263 -14.38 21.07 -5.72
C LYS A 263 -14.46 21.47 -4.23
N ARG A 264 -13.62 22.42 -3.84
CA ARG A 264 -13.71 23.09 -2.53
C ARG A 264 -15.07 23.69 -2.26
#